data_e1ced3056df35edda378398feffd5649
#
_entry.id   e1ced3056df35edda378398feffd5649
#
_cell.length_a   1.000
_cell.length_b   1.000
_cell.length_c   1.000
_cell.angle_alpha   90.00
_cell.angle_beta   90.00
_cell.angle_gamma   90.00
#
_symmetry.space_group_name_H-M   'P 1'
#
loop_
_entity.id
_entity.type
_entity.pdbx_description
1 polymer ?
#
loop_
_entity_poly.entity_id
_entity_poly.type
_entity_poly.pdbx_seq_one_letter_code
_entity_poly.pdbx_strand_id
1 'polypeptide(L)'
;MRARYAYTLAIAITAGIIVAFVMDENRTVSVLSFSLRYAVPLILAAMVGIICERSGVINIGIEGQMLMSAFAGFFGAAITGNLIAGTMIGVGTGMIMGAFLATGAVTWKMDQIIAGTIINILATGLTSFFYAQGYVLPAITPKLRVPLLADIPLIGPVFFDNGLFTYAAILTAFLLWVLLFKTIWGLRTRSVGEKPGSADTSGINVQRTRFINVTLAGALAGLAGAYLSIEAASTFERGLTAGRGFTALAIMIFGAWNPIGAMAAALFFGLANGVASQLQADEVIAIPQQFINMLPYILTIVLLAIVSGRIKPPAAVGKPYEKE
;
A
#
# COMPACT_ATOMS: atom_id res chain seq x y z
N MET A 1 1.07 12.14 -27.90
CA MET A 1 1.90 10.94 -28.13
C MET A 1 1.82 9.93 -26.97
N ARG A 2 1.78 10.30 -25.70
CA ARG A 2 1.88 9.42 -24.52
C ARG A 2 0.61 8.72 -24.07
N ALA A 3 -0.53 9.35 -24.19
CA ALA A 3 -1.80 8.64 -23.99
C ALA A 3 -1.87 7.43 -24.93
N ARG A 4 -1.32 7.55 -26.13
CA ARG A 4 -1.23 6.44 -27.09
C ARG A 4 -0.38 5.28 -26.56
N TYR A 5 0.82 5.55 -25.97
CA TYR A 5 1.67 4.47 -25.42
C TYR A 5 1.05 3.80 -24.19
N ALA A 6 0.37 4.56 -23.31
CA ALA A 6 -0.34 3.98 -22.19
C ALA A 6 -1.52 3.09 -22.65
N TYR A 7 -2.26 3.55 -23.67
CA TYR A 7 -3.34 2.75 -24.28
C TYR A 7 -2.80 1.52 -25.01
N THR A 8 -1.69 1.63 -25.76
CA THR A 8 -1.10 0.47 -26.45
C THR A 8 -0.59 -0.56 -25.46
N LEU A 9 0.04 -0.14 -24.35
CA LEU A 9 0.49 -1.04 -23.30
C LEU A 9 -0.70 -1.72 -22.60
N ALA A 10 -1.74 -0.98 -22.27
CA ALA A 10 -2.97 -1.54 -21.68
C ALA A 10 -3.62 -2.55 -22.60
N ILE A 11 -3.75 -2.24 -23.89
CA ILE A 11 -4.30 -3.16 -24.90
C ILE A 11 -3.43 -4.42 -25.02
N ALA A 12 -2.11 -4.29 -25.06
CA ALA A 12 -1.19 -5.42 -25.17
C ALA A 12 -1.28 -6.34 -23.93
N ILE A 13 -1.35 -5.77 -22.72
CA ILE A 13 -1.54 -6.55 -21.48
C ILE A 13 -2.90 -7.26 -21.52
N THR A 14 -3.97 -6.55 -21.85
CA THR A 14 -5.32 -7.15 -21.92
C THR A 14 -5.39 -8.26 -22.95
N ALA A 15 -4.82 -8.06 -24.13
CA ALA A 15 -4.78 -9.09 -25.18
C ALA A 15 -3.95 -10.31 -24.72
N GLY A 16 -2.81 -10.09 -24.05
CA GLY A 16 -2.00 -11.15 -23.47
C GLY A 16 -2.75 -11.97 -22.43
N ILE A 17 -3.51 -11.32 -21.54
CA ILE A 17 -4.36 -11.98 -20.53
C ILE A 17 -5.46 -12.80 -21.20
N ILE A 18 -6.13 -12.28 -22.24
CA ILE A 18 -7.18 -13.00 -22.96
C ILE A 18 -6.60 -14.24 -23.64
N VAL A 19 -5.45 -14.12 -24.31
CA VAL A 19 -4.80 -15.26 -24.97
C VAL A 19 -4.41 -16.31 -23.93
N ALA A 20 -3.82 -15.91 -22.81
CA ALA A 20 -3.45 -16.80 -21.72
C ALA A 20 -4.68 -17.52 -21.14
N PHE A 21 -5.80 -16.80 -20.97
CA PHE A 21 -7.06 -17.36 -20.48
C PHE A 21 -7.65 -18.42 -21.44
N VAL A 22 -7.60 -18.17 -22.73
CA VAL A 22 -8.05 -19.15 -23.74
C VAL A 22 -7.19 -20.39 -23.75
N MET A 23 -5.89 -20.26 -23.45
CA MET A 23 -4.95 -21.39 -23.39
C MET A 23 -5.10 -22.21 -22.10
N ASP A 24 -5.25 -21.55 -20.94
CA ASP A 24 -5.42 -22.19 -19.64
C ASP A 24 -6.14 -21.25 -18.68
N GLU A 25 -7.46 -21.49 -18.52
CA GLU A 25 -8.34 -20.70 -17.68
C GLU A 25 -7.95 -20.74 -16.21
N ASN A 26 -7.73 -21.93 -15.65
CA ASN A 26 -7.45 -22.12 -14.23
C ASN A 26 -6.14 -21.45 -13.84
N ARG A 27 -5.14 -21.60 -14.68
CA ARG A 27 -3.80 -21.01 -14.47
C ARG A 27 -3.87 -19.48 -14.52
N THR A 28 -4.57 -18.93 -15.50
CA THR A 28 -4.72 -17.48 -15.64
C THR A 28 -5.49 -16.88 -14.48
N VAL A 29 -6.59 -17.50 -14.05
CA VAL A 29 -7.34 -17.07 -12.86
C VAL A 29 -6.48 -17.13 -11.61
N SER A 30 -5.66 -18.16 -11.43
CA SER A 30 -4.76 -18.30 -10.29
C SER A 30 -3.71 -17.19 -10.25
N VAL A 31 -3.06 -16.90 -11.39
CA VAL A 31 -2.07 -15.81 -11.52
C VAL A 31 -2.71 -14.46 -11.20
N LEU A 32 -3.87 -14.16 -11.78
CA LEU A 32 -4.53 -12.88 -11.57
C LEU A 32 -5.05 -12.70 -10.13
N SER A 33 -5.59 -13.76 -9.54
CA SER A 33 -6.03 -13.74 -8.13
C SER A 33 -4.86 -13.54 -7.18
N PHE A 34 -3.73 -14.20 -7.41
CA PHE A 34 -2.50 -13.97 -6.65
C PHE A 34 -2.01 -12.53 -6.84
N SER A 35 -2.00 -12.03 -8.08
CA SER A 35 -1.60 -10.67 -8.43
C SER A 35 -2.41 -9.62 -7.67
N LEU A 36 -3.74 -9.81 -7.61
CA LEU A 36 -4.63 -8.92 -6.88
C LEU A 36 -4.34 -8.95 -5.38
N ARG A 37 -4.21 -10.15 -4.78
CA ARG A 37 -3.88 -10.29 -3.35
C ARG A 37 -2.54 -9.66 -3.00
N TYR A 38 -1.54 -9.82 -3.86
CA TYR A 38 -0.23 -9.18 -3.67
C TYR A 38 -0.32 -7.65 -3.75
N ALA A 39 -1.21 -7.10 -4.60
CA ALA A 39 -1.41 -5.68 -4.75
C ALA A 39 -2.14 -5.02 -3.55
N VAL A 40 -2.96 -5.76 -2.80
CA VAL A 40 -3.76 -5.20 -1.68
C VAL A 40 -2.93 -4.40 -0.68
N PRO A 41 -1.88 -4.95 -0.05
CA PRO A 41 -1.08 -4.19 0.92
C PRO A 41 -0.32 -3.05 0.26
N LEU A 42 0.07 -3.19 -1.02
CA LEU A 42 0.74 -2.14 -1.77
C LEU A 42 -0.19 -0.96 -2.07
N ILE A 43 -1.46 -1.23 -2.41
CA ILE A 43 -2.48 -0.19 -2.59
C ILE A 43 -2.64 0.60 -1.29
N LEU A 44 -2.92 -0.08 -0.18
CA LEU A 44 -3.13 0.57 1.11
C LEU A 44 -1.91 1.38 1.56
N ALA A 45 -0.72 0.82 1.45
CA ALA A 45 0.53 1.48 1.81
C ALA A 45 0.86 2.68 0.89
N ALA A 46 0.54 2.60 -0.41
CA ALA A 46 0.69 3.74 -1.31
C ALA A 46 -0.27 4.89 -0.94
N MET A 47 -1.50 4.58 -0.47
CA MET A 47 -2.43 5.60 0.04
C MET A 47 -1.87 6.32 1.26
N VAL A 48 -1.14 5.61 2.14
CA VAL A 48 -0.42 6.24 3.28
C VAL A 48 0.55 7.31 2.77
N GLY A 49 1.42 6.93 1.84
CA GLY A 49 2.39 7.85 1.24
C GLY A 49 1.72 9.06 0.58
N ILE A 50 0.63 8.84 -0.17
CA ILE A 50 -0.12 9.91 -0.84
C ILE A 50 -0.67 10.92 0.17
N ILE A 51 -1.31 10.49 1.24
CA ILE A 51 -1.87 11.40 2.26
C ILE A 51 -0.75 12.21 2.91
N CYS A 52 0.34 11.55 3.30
CA CYS A 52 1.48 12.18 3.96
C CYS A 52 2.13 13.22 3.03
N GLU A 53 2.52 12.84 1.82
CA GLU A 53 3.26 13.72 0.93
C GLU A 53 2.37 14.81 0.31
N ARG A 54 1.07 14.55 0.06
CA ARG A 54 0.11 15.60 -0.32
C ARG A 54 -0.11 16.62 0.80
N SER A 55 0.22 16.32 2.04
CA SER A 55 0.25 17.30 3.14
C SER A 55 1.64 17.88 3.42
N GLY A 56 2.67 17.47 2.65
CA GLY A 56 4.04 17.98 2.75
C GLY A 56 4.94 17.21 3.71
N VAL A 57 4.57 16.01 4.15
CA VAL A 57 5.36 15.17 5.04
C VAL A 57 5.80 13.90 4.34
N ILE A 58 7.11 13.64 4.30
CA ILE A 58 7.68 12.38 3.81
C ILE A 58 7.47 11.31 4.88
N ASN A 59 6.97 10.14 4.48
CA ASN A 59 6.79 9.00 5.36
C ASN A 59 7.56 7.78 4.85
N ILE A 60 8.84 7.67 5.19
CA ILE A 60 9.64 6.45 4.94
C ILE A 60 9.34 5.36 5.98
N GLY A 61 8.68 5.72 7.09
CA GLY A 61 8.31 4.79 8.16
C GLY A 61 7.15 3.85 7.85
N ILE A 62 6.60 3.86 6.63
CA ILE A 62 5.46 3.01 6.23
C ILE A 62 5.76 1.53 6.48
N GLU A 63 6.97 1.07 6.18
CA GLU A 63 7.41 -0.32 6.40
C GLU A 63 7.27 -0.72 7.88
N GLY A 64 7.78 0.09 8.79
CA GLY A 64 7.70 -0.16 10.23
C GLY A 64 6.28 -0.01 10.77
N GLN A 65 5.50 0.95 10.25
CA GLN A 65 4.09 1.11 10.62
C GLN A 65 3.28 -0.14 10.25
N MET A 66 3.49 -0.69 9.06
CA MET A 66 2.87 -1.93 8.61
C MET A 66 3.32 -3.13 9.45
N LEU A 67 4.64 -3.25 9.71
CA LEU A 67 5.21 -4.38 10.46
C LEU A 67 4.69 -4.42 11.90
N MET A 68 4.70 -3.28 12.59
CA MET A 68 4.19 -3.19 13.97
C MET A 68 2.69 -3.47 14.03
N SER A 69 1.94 -3.03 13.02
CA SER A 69 0.50 -3.26 12.92
C SER A 69 0.17 -4.71 12.57
N ALA A 70 0.97 -5.35 11.73
CA ALA A 70 0.85 -6.78 11.44
C ALA A 70 1.07 -7.62 12.70
N PHE A 71 2.09 -7.27 13.49
CA PHE A 71 2.37 -7.89 14.79
C PHE A 71 1.18 -7.72 15.75
N ALA A 72 0.80 -6.48 16.03
CA ALA A 72 -0.26 -6.19 16.99
C ALA A 72 -1.62 -6.75 16.53
N GLY A 73 -1.91 -6.72 15.23
CA GLY A 73 -3.14 -7.26 14.65
C GLY A 73 -3.22 -8.78 14.81
N PHE A 74 -2.14 -9.50 14.49
CA PHE A 74 -2.08 -10.96 14.61
C PHE A 74 -2.22 -11.42 16.08
N PHE A 75 -1.36 -10.92 16.96
CA PHE A 75 -1.41 -11.28 18.37
C PHE A 75 -2.70 -10.81 19.04
N GLY A 76 -3.20 -9.64 18.65
CA GLY A 76 -4.50 -9.15 19.10
C GLY A 76 -5.64 -10.08 18.70
N ALA A 77 -5.66 -10.58 17.46
CA ALA A 77 -6.66 -11.55 17.00
C ALA A 77 -6.54 -12.89 17.73
N ALA A 78 -5.31 -13.39 17.91
CA ALA A 78 -5.06 -14.65 18.60
C ALA A 78 -5.45 -14.61 20.08
N ILE A 79 -5.14 -13.54 20.80
CA ILE A 79 -5.44 -13.37 22.23
C ILE A 79 -6.94 -13.10 22.46
N THR A 80 -7.56 -12.28 21.64
CA THR A 80 -9.00 -11.94 21.80
C THR A 80 -9.94 -13.00 21.22
N GLY A 81 -9.41 -13.95 20.42
CA GLY A 81 -10.24 -14.92 19.70
C GLY A 81 -11.13 -14.29 18.63
N ASN A 82 -10.79 -13.08 18.14
CA ASN A 82 -11.64 -12.33 17.21
C ASN A 82 -10.81 -11.60 16.15
N LEU A 83 -11.03 -11.93 14.87
CA LEU A 83 -10.31 -11.33 13.73
C LEU A 83 -10.59 -9.82 13.58
N ILE A 84 -11.83 -9.39 13.86
CA ILE A 84 -12.22 -7.97 13.77
C ILE A 84 -11.49 -7.17 14.85
N ALA A 85 -11.46 -7.69 16.09
CA ALA A 85 -10.72 -7.06 17.18
C ALA A 85 -9.22 -6.94 16.84
N GLY A 86 -8.61 -8.02 16.31
CA GLY A 86 -7.23 -7.99 15.84
C GLY A 86 -7.00 -6.93 14.75
N THR A 87 -7.90 -6.86 13.77
CA THR A 87 -7.84 -5.83 12.72
C THR A 87 -7.89 -4.42 13.31
N MET A 88 -8.80 -4.16 14.22
CA MET A 88 -8.94 -2.85 14.88
C MET A 88 -7.72 -2.48 15.74
N ILE A 89 -7.12 -3.47 16.42
CA ILE A 89 -5.86 -3.31 17.15
C ILE A 89 -4.73 -2.96 16.18
N GLY A 90 -4.62 -3.66 15.04
CA GLY A 90 -3.65 -3.34 13.99
C GLY A 90 -3.82 -1.93 13.44
N VAL A 91 -5.05 -1.52 13.13
CA VAL A 91 -5.37 -0.15 12.67
C VAL A 91 -5.01 0.89 13.73
N GLY A 92 -5.38 0.66 14.99
CA GLY A 92 -5.04 1.54 16.10
C GLY A 92 -3.53 1.67 16.31
N THR A 93 -2.80 0.55 16.21
CA THR A 93 -1.33 0.55 16.27
C THR A 93 -0.71 1.36 15.15
N GLY A 94 -1.22 1.21 13.91
CA GLY A 94 -0.78 2.01 12.78
C GLY A 94 -1.04 3.52 12.99
N MET A 95 -2.18 3.90 13.57
CA MET A 95 -2.46 5.30 13.95
C MET A 95 -1.48 5.83 15.01
N ILE A 96 -1.17 5.02 16.02
CA ILE A 96 -0.18 5.38 17.05
C ILE A 96 1.20 5.61 16.42
N MET A 97 1.64 4.70 15.56
CA MET A 97 2.92 4.84 14.85
C MET A 97 2.91 6.06 13.90
N GLY A 98 1.77 6.33 13.25
CA GLY A 98 1.56 7.55 12.46
C GLY A 98 1.63 8.82 13.32
N ALA A 99 1.07 8.81 14.52
CA ALA A 99 1.16 9.91 15.47
C ALA A 99 2.62 10.13 15.98
N PHE A 100 3.39 9.06 16.19
CA PHE A 100 4.83 9.17 16.50
C PHE A 100 5.57 9.87 15.36
N LEU A 101 5.34 9.47 14.11
CA LEU A 101 5.93 10.16 12.96
C LEU A 101 5.50 11.63 12.90
N ALA A 102 4.21 11.90 13.10
CA ALA A 102 3.68 13.26 13.09
C ALA A 102 4.32 14.12 14.19
N THR A 103 4.51 13.56 15.38
CA THR A 103 5.19 14.26 16.48
C THR A 103 6.62 14.61 16.12
N GLY A 104 7.38 13.65 15.62
CA GLY A 104 8.77 13.89 15.20
C GLY A 104 8.88 14.89 14.05
N ALA A 105 8.14 14.64 12.95
CA ALA A 105 8.27 15.40 11.72
C ALA A 105 7.60 16.79 11.77
N VAL A 106 6.46 16.91 12.48
CA VAL A 106 5.66 18.16 12.47
C VAL A 106 5.89 18.98 13.74
N THR A 107 5.87 18.34 14.93
CA THR A 107 5.96 19.05 16.20
C THR A 107 7.42 19.36 16.56
N TRP A 108 8.30 18.36 16.49
CA TRP A 108 9.72 18.53 16.80
C TRP A 108 10.55 18.98 15.60
N LYS A 109 9.95 19.04 14.41
CA LYS A 109 10.60 19.47 13.16
C LYS A 109 11.88 18.67 12.85
N MET A 110 11.93 17.41 13.28
CA MET A 110 13.02 16.50 12.96
C MET A 110 13.10 16.28 11.44
N ASP A 111 14.28 15.89 10.95
CA ASP A 111 14.39 15.37 9.61
C ASP A 111 13.43 14.18 9.43
N GLN A 112 12.58 14.26 8.40
CA GLN A 112 11.47 13.33 8.21
C GLN A 112 11.95 11.95 7.78
N ILE A 113 13.11 11.89 7.09
CA ILE A 113 13.76 10.64 6.68
C ILE A 113 14.27 9.92 7.92
N ILE A 114 14.94 10.67 8.82
CA ILE A 114 15.44 10.13 10.08
C ILE A 114 14.29 9.66 10.96
N ALA A 115 13.23 10.45 11.11
CA ALA A 115 12.05 10.08 11.89
C ALA A 115 11.40 8.79 11.38
N GLY A 116 11.24 8.64 10.06
CA GLY A 116 10.71 7.43 9.44
C GLY A 116 11.63 6.22 9.62
N THR A 117 12.95 6.42 9.52
CA THR A 117 13.94 5.35 9.74
C THR A 117 13.93 4.85 11.19
N ILE A 118 13.81 5.74 12.16
CA ILE A 118 13.66 5.38 13.59
C ILE A 118 12.43 4.48 13.78
N ILE A 119 11.30 4.80 13.15
CA ILE A 119 10.09 3.99 13.21
C ILE A 119 10.33 2.59 12.64
N ASN A 120 11.03 2.46 11.53
CA ASN A 120 11.33 1.17 10.93
C ASN A 120 12.23 0.31 11.84
N ILE A 121 13.28 0.90 12.43
CA ILE A 121 14.18 0.22 13.36
C ILE A 121 13.44 -0.18 14.63
N LEU A 122 12.64 0.73 15.19
CA LEU A 122 11.83 0.48 16.39
C LEU A 122 10.85 -0.68 16.16
N ALA A 123 10.11 -0.64 15.05
CA ALA A 123 9.17 -1.69 14.69
C ALA A 123 9.86 -3.06 14.53
N THR A 124 10.98 -3.10 13.81
CA THR A 124 11.76 -4.33 13.61
C THR A 124 12.29 -4.87 14.94
N GLY A 125 12.84 -3.99 15.79
CA GLY A 125 13.35 -4.37 17.11
C GLY A 125 12.27 -4.89 18.04
N LEU A 126 11.16 -4.16 18.21
CA LEU A 126 10.07 -4.54 19.10
C LEU A 126 9.37 -5.83 18.63
N THR A 127 9.04 -5.93 17.34
CA THR A 127 8.37 -7.11 16.82
C THR A 127 9.24 -8.36 16.89
N SER A 128 10.57 -8.22 16.70
CA SER A 128 11.50 -9.34 16.84
C SER A 128 11.73 -9.76 18.28
N PHE A 129 11.73 -8.80 19.22
CA PHE A 129 11.91 -9.05 20.65
C PHE A 129 10.68 -9.73 21.26
N PHE A 130 9.47 -9.25 20.97
CA PHE A 130 8.23 -9.79 21.50
C PHE A 130 7.65 -10.95 20.68
N TYR A 131 8.32 -11.37 19.61
CA TYR A 131 7.87 -12.49 18.79
C TYR A 131 7.79 -13.77 19.62
N ALA A 132 6.62 -14.40 19.64
CA ALA A 132 6.39 -15.66 20.29
C ALA A 132 5.76 -16.67 19.32
N GLN A 133 6.22 -17.91 19.36
CA GLN A 133 5.68 -19.00 18.56
C GLN A 133 4.47 -19.65 19.26
N GLY A 134 3.69 -20.42 18.49
CA GLY A 134 2.56 -21.19 19.02
C GLY A 134 1.22 -20.46 19.04
N TYR A 135 1.17 -19.20 18.69
CA TYR A 135 -0.09 -18.49 18.48
C TYR A 135 -0.69 -18.83 17.13
N VAL A 136 -2.00 -19.03 17.10
CA VAL A 136 -2.77 -19.31 15.88
C VAL A 136 -3.99 -18.41 15.84
N LEU A 137 -4.46 -18.10 14.63
CA LEU A 137 -5.68 -17.33 14.47
C LEU A 137 -6.90 -18.19 14.84
N PRO A 138 -7.96 -17.55 15.38
CA PRO A 138 -9.18 -18.26 15.79
C PRO A 138 -9.98 -18.82 14.61
N ALA A 139 -9.82 -18.23 13.43
CA ALA A 139 -10.50 -18.63 12.20
C ALA A 139 -9.73 -18.18 10.97
N ILE A 140 -10.06 -18.73 9.82
CA ILE A 140 -9.62 -18.23 8.52
C ILE A 140 -10.55 -17.07 8.10
N THR A 141 -9.99 -16.02 7.55
CA THR A 141 -10.78 -14.88 7.04
C THR A 141 -11.75 -15.34 5.96
N PRO A 142 -13.07 -15.12 6.12
CA PRO A 142 -14.05 -15.56 5.15
C PRO A 142 -13.91 -14.78 3.84
N LYS A 143 -14.06 -15.48 2.73
CA LYS A 143 -14.20 -14.84 1.43
C LYS A 143 -15.63 -14.32 1.27
N LEU A 144 -15.73 -13.14 0.70
CA LEU A 144 -16.99 -12.51 0.35
C LEU A 144 -17.26 -12.74 -1.13
N ARG A 145 -18.03 -13.78 -1.46
CA ARG A 145 -18.46 -14.04 -2.82
C ARG A 145 -19.65 -13.14 -3.14
N VAL A 146 -19.51 -12.28 -4.15
CA VAL A 146 -20.61 -11.42 -4.62
C VAL A 146 -21.45 -12.21 -5.63
N PRO A 147 -22.71 -12.58 -5.30
CA PRO A 147 -23.55 -13.37 -6.20
C PRO A 147 -23.69 -12.71 -7.58
N LEU A 148 -23.87 -13.49 -8.63
CA LEU A 148 -23.95 -13.09 -10.03
C LEU A 148 -22.65 -12.56 -10.64
N LEU A 149 -21.90 -11.70 -9.92
CA LEU A 149 -20.63 -11.14 -10.42
C LEU A 149 -19.48 -12.14 -10.29
N ALA A 150 -19.50 -12.99 -9.27
CA ALA A 150 -18.47 -14.03 -9.07
C ALA A 150 -18.56 -15.16 -10.11
N ASP A 151 -19.68 -15.28 -10.83
CA ASP A 151 -19.90 -16.33 -11.83
C ASP A 151 -19.44 -15.90 -13.24
N ILE A 152 -19.03 -14.65 -13.43
CA ILE A 152 -18.49 -14.16 -14.71
C ILE A 152 -17.12 -14.81 -14.95
N PRO A 153 -16.90 -15.49 -16.09
CA PRO A 153 -15.60 -16.10 -16.39
C PRO A 153 -14.47 -15.08 -16.29
N LEU A 154 -13.31 -15.47 -15.76
CA LEU A 154 -12.11 -14.67 -15.54
C LEU A 154 -12.28 -13.55 -14.49
N ILE A 155 -13.22 -12.62 -14.70
CA ILE A 155 -13.41 -11.43 -13.85
C ILE A 155 -14.01 -11.81 -12.49
N GLY A 156 -14.96 -12.74 -12.49
CA GLY A 156 -15.68 -13.17 -11.29
C GLY A 156 -14.75 -13.71 -10.19
N PRO A 157 -14.04 -14.80 -10.45
CA PRO A 157 -13.12 -15.40 -9.45
C PRO A 157 -11.99 -14.46 -9.03
N VAL A 158 -11.53 -13.58 -9.92
CA VAL A 158 -10.41 -12.65 -9.63
C VAL A 158 -10.87 -11.48 -8.77
N PHE A 159 -12.01 -10.84 -9.05
CA PHE A 159 -12.39 -9.58 -8.39
C PHE A 159 -13.55 -9.73 -7.40
N PHE A 160 -14.39 -10.76 -7.54
CA PHE A 160 -15.65 -10.90 -6.80
C PHE A 160 -15.71 -12.11 -5.87
N ASP A 161 -14.58 -12.83 -5.67
CA ASP A 161 -14.40 -13.92 -4.69
C ASP A 161 -13.15 -13.69 -3.83
N ASN A 162 -13.16 -12.62 -3.07
CA ASN A 162 -12.00 -12.21 -2.25
C ASN A 162 -12.38 -11.96 -0.79
N GLY A 163 -11.37 -11.81 0.06
CA GLY A 163 -11.54 -11.38 1.43
C GLY A 163 -11.94 -9.91 1.55
N LEU A 164 -12.42 -9.53 2.72
CA LEU A 164 -12.92 -8.18 2.99
C LEU A 164 -11.85 -7.09 2.80
N PHE A 165 -10.59 -7.38 3.11
CA PHE A 165 -9.50 -6.42 2.96
C PHE A 165 -9.23 -6.04 1.49
N THR A 166 -9.44 -6.97 0.54
CA THR A 166 -9.29 -6.67 -0.89
C THR A 166 -10.30 -5.61 -1.33
N TYR A 167 -11.57 -5.77 -0.95
CA TYR A 167 -12.60 -4.77 -1.23
C TYR A 167 -12.33 -3.46 -0.51
N ALA A 168 -11.90 -3.52 0.75
CA ALA A 168 -11.52 -2.35 1.54
C ALA A 168 -10.37 -1.56 0.87
N ALA A 169 -9.36 -2.23 0.32
CA ALA A 169 -8.24 -1.58 -0.36
C ALA A 169 -8.68 -0.83 -1.62
N ILE A 170 -9.48 -1.48 -2.48
CA ILE A 170 -10.01 -0.87 -3.69
C ILE A 170 -10.92 0.32 -3.34
N LEU A 171 -11.84 0.13 -2.39
CA LEU A 171 -12.73 1.18 -1.92
C LEU A 171 -11.96 2.35 -1.33
N THR A 172 -10.92 2.08 -0.53
CA THR A 172 -10.06 3.12 0.07
C THR A 172 -9.38 3.96 -0.99
N ALA A 173 -8.85 3.36 -2.07
CA ALA A 173 -8.24 4.10 -3.16
C ALA A 173 -9.26 5.05 -3.85
N PHE A 174 -10.48 4.56 -4.06
CA PHE A 174 -11.55 5.35 -4.66
C PHE A 174 -12.03 6.47 -3.73
N LEU A 175 -12.28 6.15 -2.46
CA LEU A 175 -12.69 7.12 -1.46
C LEU A 175 -11.62 8.20 -1.24
N LEU A 176 -10.36 7.81 -1.17
CA LEU A 176 -9.27 8.76 -1.03
C LEU A 176 -9.13 9.67 -2.25
N TRP A 177 -9.38 9.16 -3.45
CA TRP A 177 -9.42 9.99 -4.65
C TRP A 177 -10.53 11.05 -4.55
N VAL A 178 -11.74 10.66 -4.14
CA VAL A 178 -12.85 11.60 -3.92
C VAL A 178 -12.49 12.59 -2.82
N LEU A 179 -12.00 12.12 -1.68
CA LEU A 179 -11.62 12.96 -0.55
C LEU A 179 -10.55 13.99 -0.93
N LEU A 180 -9.48 13.57 -1.64
CA LEU A 180 -8.40 14.47 -2.01
C LEU A 180 -8.78 15.48 -3.11
N PHE A 181 -9.62 15.08 -4.08
CA PHE A 181 -9.86 15.92 -5.26
C PHE A 181 -11.23 16.59 -5.32
N LYS A 182 -12.20 16.13 -4.51
CA LYS A 182 -13.58 16.61 -4.55
C LYS A 182 -14.08 17.22 -3.24
N THR A 183 -13.25 17.23 -2.16
CA THR A 183 -13.67 17.75 -0.85
C THR A 183 -12.79 18.91 -0.37
N ILE A 184 -13.33 19.67 0.61
CA ILE A 184 -12.63 20.77 1.28
C ILE A 184 -11.41 20.25 2.06
N TRP A 185 -11.50 19.07 2.67
CA TRP A 185 -10.36 18.44 3.35
C TRP A 185 -9.21 18.20 2.40
N GLY A 186 -9.49 17.64 1.22
CA GLY A 186 -8.46 17.40 0.20
C GLY A 186 -7.89 18.70 -0.37
N LEU A 187 -8.69 19.74 -0.53
CA LEU A 187 -8.21 21.06 -0.95
C LEU A 187 -7.22 21.62 0.08
N ARG A 188 -7.58 21.60 1.37
CA ARG A 188 -6.69 22.04 2.47
C ARG A 188 -5.42 21.22 2.54
N THR A 189 -5.51 19.90 2.45
CA THR A 189 -4.36 18.99 2.44
C THR A 189 -3.39 19.33 1.32
N ARG A 190 -3.88 19.50 0.09
CA ARG A 190 -3.04 19.83 -1.06
C ARG A 190 -2.46 21.23 -0.97
N SER A 191 -3.20 22.23 -0.49
CA SER A 191 -2.67 23.59 -0.32
C SER A 191 -1.54 23.65 0.70
N VAL A 192 -1.65 22.88 1.80
CA VAL A 192 -0.60 22.75 2.83
C VAL A 192 0.65 22.03 2.28
N GLY A 193 0.48 21.09 1.35
CA GLY A 193 1.62 20.40 0.72
C GLY A 193 2.26 21.19 -0.43
N GLU A 194 1.55 22.11 -1.06
CA GLU A 194 2.09 22.92 -2.18
C GLU A 194 2.68 24.25 -1.69
N LYS A 195 1.90 25.03 -0.92
CA LYS A 195 2.29 26.37 -0.43
C LYS A 195 1.79 26.58 1.00
N PRO A 196 2.51 26.07 2.02
CA PRO A 196 2.06 26.11 3.41
C PRO A 196 1.90 27.55 3.94
N GLY A 197 2.77 28.49 3.57
CA GLY A 197 2.67 29.90 3.94
C GLY A 197 1.37 30.54 3.43
N SER A 198 1.00 30.32 2.16
CA SER A 198 -0.27 30.80 1.61
C SER A 198 -1.48 30.12 2.23
N ALA A 199 -1.36 28.87 2.66
CA ALA A 199 -2.42 28.17 3.37
C ALA A 199 -2.63 28.77 4.77
N ASP A 200 -1.56 29.11 5.50
CA ASP A 200 -1.62 29.72 6.83
C ASP A 200 -2.26 31.12 6.78
N THR A 201 -1.85 31.96 5.84
CA THR A 201 -2.48 33.30 5.63
C THR A 201 -3.95 33.22 5.25
N SER A 202 -4.39 32.08 4.68
CA SER A 202 -5.82 31.79 4.40
C SER A 202 -6.57 31.18 5.61
N GLY A 203 -5.96 31.14 6.80
CA GLY A 203 -6.56 30.64 8.03
C GLY A 203 -6.51 29.11 8.20
N ILE A 204 -5.72 28.40 7.39
CA ILE A 204 -5.54 26.96 7.54
C ILE A 204 -4.38 26.68 8.49
N ASN A 205 -4.64 26.02 9.61
CA ASN A 205 -3.58 25.60 10.52
C ASN A 205 -2.74 24.46 9.89
N VAL A 206 -1.57 24.82 9.38
CA VAL A 206 -0.66 23.92 8.64
C VAL A 206 -0.20 22.75 9.52
N GLN A 207 0.27 23.05 10.73
CA GLN A 207 0.79 22.02 11.65
C GLN A 207 -0.30 21.00 12.02
N ARG A 208 -1.48 21.50 12.42
CA ARG A 208 -2.61 20.62 12.76
C ARG A 208 -3.06 19.76 11.57
N THR A 209 -3.11 20.34 10.37
CA THR A 209 -3.50 19.61 9.15
C THR A 209 -2.48 18.50 8.84
N ARG A 210 -1.17 18.79 8.87
CA ARG A 210 -0.11 17.80 8.68
C ARG A 210 -0.19 16.70 9.72
N PHE A 211 -0.30 17.07 11.00
CA PHE A 211 -0.36 16.12 12.11
C PHE A 211 -1.53 15.14 11.97
N ILE A 212 -2.74 15.65 11.74
CA ILE A 212 -3.94 14.83 11.57
C ILE A 212 -3.80 13.91 10.36
N ASN A 213 -3.33 14.42 9.22
CA ASN A 213 -3.19 13.64 8.00
C ASN A 213 -2.20 12.49 8.17
N VAL A 214 -1.03 12.73 8.78
CA VAL A 214 -0.02 11.69 9.01
C VAL A 214 -0.55 10.64 10.00
N THR A 215 -1.24 11.05 11.05
CA THR A 215 -1.86 10.14 12.02
C THR A 215 -2.94 9.28 11.35
N LEU A 216 -3.84 9.87 10.58
CA LEU A 216 -4.89 9.12 9.85
C LEU A 216 -4.31 8.22 8.77
N ALA A 217 -3.24 8.63 8.09
CA ALA A 217 -2.53 7.79 7.16
C ALA A 217 -2.00 6.52 7.84
N GLY A 218 -1.54 6.63 9.09
CA GLY A 218 -1.14 5.47 9.90
C GLY A 218 -2.23 4.40 10.03
N ALA A 219 -3.52 4.78 10.03
CA ALA A 219 -4.62 3.80 10.06
C ALA A 219 -4.61 2.89 8.81
N LEU A 220 -4.29 3.46 7.64
CA LEU A 220 -4.17 2.67 6.40
C LEU A 220 -2.94 1.77 6.41
N ALA A 221 -1.82 2.22 6.99
CA ALA A 221 -0.67 1.36 7.24
C ALA A 221 -1.04 0.21 8.19
N GLY A 222 -1.86 0.52 9.20
CA GLY A 222 -2.43 -0.45 10.12
C GLY A 222 -3.28 -1.50 9.43
N LEU A 223 -4.15 -1.06 8.54
CA LEU A 223 -4.99 -1.96 7.74
C LEU A 223 -4.16 -2.83 6.79
N ALA A 224 -3.11 -2.28 6.17
CA ALA A 224 -2.18 -3.01 5.32
C ALA A 224 -1.39 -4.07 6.11
N GLY A 225 -0.94 -3.74 7.31
CA GLY A 225 -0.26 -4.68 8.20
C GLY A 225 -1.17 -5.81 8.69
N ALA A 226 -2.39 -5.47 9.15
CA ALA A 226 -3.39 -6.44 9.56
C ALA A 226 -3.75 -7.40 8.42
N TYR A 227 -3.91 -6.88 7.19
CA TYR A 227 -4.10 -7.73 6.01
C TYR A 227 -3.00 -8.78 5.87
N LEU A 228 -1.73 -8.36 5.95
CA LEU A 228 -0.59 -9.26 5.75
C LEU A 228 -0.59 -10.42 6.75
N SER A 229 -0.85 -10.15 8.02
CA SER A 229 -0.78 -11.17 9.07
C SER A 229 -2.08 -11.96 9.26
N ILE A 230 -3.24 -11.33 9.08
CA ILE A 230 -4.54 -11.97 9.35
C ILE A 230 -5.10 -12.67 8.11
N GLU A 231 -5.05 -12.04 6.92
CA GLU A 231 -5.67 -12.62 5.71
C GLU A 231 -4.64 -13.26 4.78
N ALA A 232 -3.52 -12.59 4.49
CA ALA A 232 -2.60 -13.06 3.47
C ALA A 232 -1.75 -14.26 3.94
N ALA A 233 -1.12 -14.15 5.12
CA ALA A 233 -0.25 -15.19 5.66
C ALA A 233 -0.93 -16.07 6.71
N SER A 234 -1.98 -15.57 7.37
CA SER A 234 -2.62 -16.21 8.53
C SER A 234 -1.65 -16.55 9.67
N THR A 235 -0.52 -15.86 9.69
CA THR A 235 0.54 -15.99 10.69
C THR A 235 1.31 -14.68 10.78
N PHE A 236 2.16 -14.57 11.82
CA PHE A 236 3.14 -13.50 11.90
C PHE A 236 4.55 -14.10 11.95
N GLU A 237 5.41 -13.56 11.10
CA GLU A 237 6.84 -13.88 11.08
C GLU A 237 7.66 -12.59 11.15
N ARG A 238 8.90 -12.70 11.64
CA ARG A 238 9.82 -11.56 11.71
C ARG A 238 10.05 -11.00 10.31
N GLY A 239 9.86 -9.69 10.14
CA GLY A 239 10.02 -9.04 8.84
C GLY A 239 8.94 -9.37 7.80
N LEU A 240 7.72 -9.75 8.22
CA LEU A 240 6.61 -10.16 7.37
C LEU A 240 6.29 -9.17 6.23
N THR A 241 6.55 -7.89 6.43
CA THR A 241 6.31 -6.85 5.42
C THR A 241 7.27 -6.94 4.23
N ALA A 242 8.49 -7.46 4.44
CA ALA A 242 9.46 -7.78 3.39
C ALA A 242 9.69 -6.65 2.36
N GLY A 243 9.75 -5.39 2.82
CA GLY A 243 10.00 -4.22 1.96
C GLY A 243 8.79 -3.69 1.18
N ARG A 244 7.58 -4.23 1.44
CA ARG A 244 6.36 -3.77 0.74
C ARG A 244 6.03 -2.31 1.01
N GLY A 245 6.37 -1.77 2.19
CA GLY A 245 6.23 -0.36 2.49
C GLY A 245 7.13 0.53 1.64
N PHE A 246 8.38 0.12 1.41
CA PHE A 246 9.28 0.83 0.49
C PHE A 246 8.83 0.73 -0.97
N THR A 247 8.35 -0.45 -1.40
CA THR A 247 7.77 -0.63 -2.73
C THR A 247 6.57 0.29 -2.93
N ALA A 248 5.76 0.49 -1.90
CA ALA A 248 4.59 1.36 -1.95
C ALA A 248 4.95 2.85 -2.17
N LEU A 249 6.10 3.31 -1.67
CA LEU A 249 6.62 4.66 -1.98
C LEU A 249 6.90 4.81 -3.48
N ALA A 250 7.53 3.81 -4.10
CA ALA A 250 7.74 3.81 -5.55
C ALA A 250 6.40 3.82 -6.31
N ILE A 251 5.44 2.99 -5.89
CA ILE A 251 4.09 2.91 -6.47
C ILE A 251 3.36 4.26 -6.37
N MET A 252 3.46 4.95 -5.24
CA MET A 252 2.91 6.31 -5.07
C MET A 252 3.50 7.29 -6.08
N ILE A 253 4.82 7.27 -6.27
CA ILE A 253 5.52 8.12 -7.24
C ILE A 253 5.05 7.78 -8.67
N PHE A 254 4.98 6.49 -9.05
CA PHE A 254 4.47 6.06 -10.35
C PHE A 254 3.02 6.48 -10.58
N GLY A 255 2.21 6.46 -9.54
CA GLY A 255 0.84 6.95 -9.55
C GLY A 255 0.71 8.48 -9.56
N ALA A 256 1.83 9.23 -9.58
CA ALA A 256 1.86 10.70 -9.58
C ALA A 256 1.08 11.32 -8.40
N TRP A 257 1.20 10.74 -7.22
CA TRP A 257 0.44 11.12 -6.01
C TRP A 257 -1.09 11.15 -6.23
N ASN A 258 -1.58 10.33 -7.16
CA ASN A 258 -3.00 10.15 -7.43
C ASN A 258 -3.42 8.74 -6.95
N PRO A 259 -4.44 8.61 -6.10
CA PRO A 259 -4.87 7.31 -5.57
C PRO A 259 -5.22 6.29 -6.66
N ILE A 260 -5.93 6.70 -7.71
CA ILE A 260 -6.29 5.80 -8.82
C ILE A 260 -5.05 5.40 -9.62
N GLY A 261 -4.13 6.34 -9.88
CA GLY A 261 -2.86 6.05 -10.54
C GLY A 261 -1.99 5.09 -9.72
N ALA A 262 -1.92 5.30 -8.40
CA ALA A 262 -1.18 4.40 -7.51
C ALA A 262 -1.82 3.01 -7.40
N MET A 263 -3.14 2.92 -7.39
CA MET A 263 -3.85 1.64 -7.45
C MET A 263 -3.51 0.89 -8.74
N ALA A 264 -3.55 1.56 -9.90
CA ALA A 264 -3.17 0.95 -11.18
C ALA A 264 -1.70 0.49 -11.18
N ALA A 265 -0.79 1.29 -10.62
CA ALA A 265 0.62 0.92 -10.48
C ALA A 265 0.77 -0.29 -9.53
N ALA A 266 0.06 -0.33 -8.40
CA ALA A 266 0.08 -1.47 -7.47
C ALA A 266 -0.42 -2.77 -8.11
N LEU A 267 -1.48 -2.69 -8.90
CA LEU A 267 -2.00 -3.84 -9.67
C LEU A 267 -0.98 -4.33 -10.70
N PHE A 268 -0.28 -3.41 -11.38
CA PHE A 268 0.80 -3.78 -12.30
C PHE A 268 1.96 -4.47 -11.58
N PHE A 269 2.38 -3.97 -10.40
CA PHE A 269 3.39 -4.64 -9.58
C PHE A 269 2.91 -6.00 -9.07
N GLY A 270 1.63 -6.10 -8.69
CA GLY A 270 0.99 -7.36 -8.33
C GLY A 270 1.04 -8.35 -9.47
N LEU A 271 0.72 -7.92 -10.70
CA LEU A 271 0.77 -8.76 -11.89
C LEU A 271 2.19 -9.26 -12.16
N ALA A 272 3.20 -8.39 -12.07
CA ALA A 272 4.60 -8.79 -12.23
C ALA A 272 5.02 -9.87 -11.22
N ASN A 273 4.61 -9.73 -9.95
CA ASN A 273 4.86 -10.73 -8.92
C ASN A 273 4.05 -12.02 -9.13
N GLY A 274 2.81 -11.92 -9.60
CA GLY A 274 1.97 -13.08 -9.93
C GLY A 274 2.58 -13.92 -11.05
N VAL A 275 3.02 -13.27 -12.11
CA VAL A 275 3.72 -13.95 -13.22
C VAL A 275 5.04 -14.57 -12.74
N ALA A 276 5.83 -13.84 -11.96
CA ALA A 276 7.07 -14.37 -11.39
C ALA A 276 6.84 -15.61 -10.51
N SER A 277 5.81 -15.56 -9.65
CA SER A 277 5.42 -16.69 -8.80
C SER A 277 4.99 -17.91 -9.62
N GLN A 278 4.25 -17.71 -10.70
CA GLN A 278 3.83 -18.79 -11.57
C GLN A 278 5.01 -19.42 -12.32
N LEU A 279 5.93 -18.61 -12.84
CA LEU A 279 7.14 -19.10 -13.51
C LEU A 279 8.03 -19.94 -12.56
N GLN A 280 8.02 -19.62 -11.26
CA GLN A 280 8.70 -20.42 -10.25
C GLN A 280 8.01 -21.76 -9.99
N ALA A 281 6.67 -21.77 -9.97
CA ALA A 281 5.90 -22.98 -9.70
C ALA A 281 5.95 -24.00 -10.83
N ASP A 282 6.11 -23.53 -12.07
CA ASP A 282 6.04 -24.39 -13.25
C ASP A 282 7.30 -25.23 -13.50
N GLU A 283 8.45 -24.90 -12.88
CA GLU A 283 9.77 -25.56 -13.09
C GLU A 283 10.17 -25.75 -14.58
N VAL A 284 9.36 -25.20 -15.52
CA VAL A 284 9.47 -25.42 -16.96
C VAL A 284 10.70 -24.72 -17.56
N ILE A 285 11.20 -23.68 -16.88
CA ILE A 285 12.33 -22.90 -17.36
C ILE A 285 13.45 -23.04 -16.35
N ALA A 286 14.60 -23.60 -16.80
CA ALA A 286 15.84 -23.71 -15.99
C ALA A 286 16.50 -22.35 -15.73
N ILE A 287 15.70 -21.32 -15.36
CA ILE A 287 16.20 -20.01 -14.95
C ILE A 287 16.39 -20.05 -13.44
N PRO A 288 17.58 -19.72 -12.91
CA PRO A 288 17.79 -19.62 -11.48
C PRO A 288 16.78 -18.66 -10.84
N GLN A 289 16.20 -19.08 -9.71
CA GLN A 289 15.14 -18.35 -8.98
C GLN A 289 15.48 -16.88 -8.73
N GLN A 290 16.78 -16.57 -8.58
CA GLN A 290 17.27 -15.21 -8.36
C GLN A 290 16.90 -14.26 -9.52
N PHE A 291 16.97 -14.71 -10.76
CA PHE A 291 16.61 -13.91 -11.94
C PHE A 291 15.11 -13.67 -12.03
N ILE A 292 14.30 -14.65 -11.67
CA ILE A 292 12.83 -14.50 -11.62
C ILE A 292 12.45 -13.48 -10.56
N ASN A 293 13.09 -13.52 -9.38
CA ASN A 293 12.87 -12.56 -8.31
C ASN A 293 13.32 -11.13 -8.67
N MET A 294 14.20 -10.95 -9.64
CA MET A 294 14.60 -9.64 -10.14
C MET A 294 13.57 -9.00 -11.06
N LEU A 295 12.63 -9.76 -11.61
CA LEU A 295 11.66 -9.31 -12.61
C LEU A 295 10.84 -8.09 -12.17
N PRO A 296 10.25 -8.02 -10.95
CA PRO A 296 9.55 -6.85 -10.47
C PRO A 296 10.46 -5.61 -10.35
N TYR A 297 11.72 -5.81 -9.97
CA TYR A 297 12.69 -4.70 -9.82
C TYR A 297 13.14 -4.16 -11.17
N ILE A 298 13.40 -5.03 -12.15
CA ILE A 298 13.73 -4.64 -13.52
C ILE A 298 12.58 -3.86 -14.14
N LEU A 299 11.34 -4.34 -13.97
CA LEU A 299 10.14 -3.63 -14.39
C LEU A 299 10.02 -2.25 -13.74
N THR A 300 10.36 -2.15 -12.46
CA THR A 300 10.39 -0.88 -11.72
C THR A 300 11.36 0.11 -12.38
N ILE A 301 12.60 -0.33 -12.68
CA ILE A 301 13.63 0.51 -13.31
C ILE A 301 13.19 0.98 -14.69
N VAL A 302 12.68 0.05 -15.51
CA VAL A 302 12.17 0.36 -16.85
C VAL A 302 11.01 1.37 -16.79
N LEU A 303 10.07 1.16 -15.88
CA LEU A 303 8.93 2.04 -15.70
C LEU A 303 9.37 3.42 -15.21
N LEU A 304 10.34 3.46 -14.28
CA LEU A 304 10.94 4.70 -13.80
C LEU A 304 11.62 5.48 -14.94
N ALA A 305 12.38 4.80 -15.79
CA ALA A 305 13.04 5.41 -16.94
C ALA A 305 12.03 6.01 -17.94
N ILE A 306 10.87 5.38 -18.13
CA ILE A 306 9.81 5.87 -19.03
C ILE A 306 9.07 7.07 -18.43
N VAL A 307 8.83 7.05 -17.10
CA VAL A 307 8.00 8.02 -16.38
C VAL A 307 8.82 9.19 -15.83
N SER A 308 10.12 8.98 -15.56
CA SER A 308 11.06 9.97 -15.04
C SER A 308 11.08 11.27 -15.87
N GLY A 309 11.14 12.41 -15.18
CA GLY A 309 11.25 13.75 -15.75
C GLY A 309 9.93 14.51 -15.93
N ARG A 310 8.77 13.96 -15.54
CA ARG A 310 7.46 14.63 -15.69
C ARG A 310 6.56 14.66 -14.46
N ILE A 311 6.91 13.89 -13.44
CA ILE A 311 6.15 13.84 -12.19
C ILE A 311 6.83 14.78 -11.21
N LYS A 312 6.09 15.79 -10.75
CA LYS A 312 6.57 16.71 -9.73
C LYS A 312 5.93 16.35 -8.39
N PRO A 313 6.74 16.12 -7.35
CA PRO A 313 6.20 15.99 -6.00
C PRO A 313 5.56 17.32 -5.56
N PRO A 314 4.69 17.30 -4.54
CA PRO A 314 4.21 18.53 -3.92
C PRO A 314 5.38 19.40 -3.45
N ALA A 315 5.29 20.73 -3.68
CA ALA A 315 6.46 21.60 -3.60
C ALA A 315 7.07 21.79 -2.19
N ALA A 316 6.26 21.56 -1.14
CA ALA A 316 6.69 21.66 0.26
C ALA A 316 6.94 20.29 0.92
N VAL A 317 7.03 19.19 0.15
CA VAL A 317 7.36 17.86 0.67
C VAL A 317 8.74 17.88 1.32
N GLY A 318 8.83 17.30 2.51
CA GLY A 318 10.07 17.18 3.27
C GLY A 318 10.54 18.46 3.96
N LYS A 319 9.84 19.58 3.79
CA LYS A 319 10.21 20.86 4.39
C LYS A 319 9.42 21.08 5.69
N PRO A 320 10.10 21.24 6.84
CA PRO A 320 9.46 21.70 8.07
C PRO A 320 8.77 23.05 7.81
N TYR A 321 7.60 23.25 8.41
CA TYR A 321 6.89 24.52 8.33
C TYR A 321 7.15 25.34 9.59
N GLU A 322 7.62 26.56 9.40
CA GLU A 322 7.76 27.57 10.42
C GLU A 322 6.79 28.72 10.12
N LYS A 323 6.03 29.10 11.14
CA LYS A 323 5.15 30.25 11.05
C LYS A 323 6.02 31.50 11.20
N GLU A 324 5.99 32.34 10.17
CA GLU A 324 6.59 33.69 10.20
C GLU A 324 5.82 34.60 11.13
#